data_1d109e7dc11aeae1c0e05b537c98110b
#
_entry.id   1d109e7dc11aeae1c0e05b537c98110b
#
_cell.length_a   1.000
_cell.length_b   1.000
_cell.length_c   1.000
_cell.angle_alpha   90.00
_cell.angle_beta   90.00
_cell.angle_gamma   90.00
#
_symmetry.space_group_name_H-M   'P 1'
#
loop_
_entity.id
_entity.type
_entity.pdbx_description
1 polymer ?
#
loop_
_entity_poly.entity_id
_entity_poly.type
_entity_poly.pdbx_seq_one_letter_code
_entity_poly.pdbx_strand_id
1 'polypeptide(L)'
;MAPFLLLLVAQLPSQDVYRAPSPIRIDAKLDEAAWREAPVFSAFHFNTWTAGEKEMTEARMLWDDNNLYVAYYCHDKHISARVTERHGPVSKDDCVEIFLSPNPEKVRNYYTFEINAIGAMLNRCRTDWWRGPATWEPEGVLYRTSFHGLAKKEESAGDDHWIVEMAIPFRNFSHDAAHTPPVDGDRWRLNLHRTGGVTNPQNSSWSPIEPPNRGFHSPEAFGTVRFVNQAPPKDAR
;
A
#
# COMPACT_ATOMS: atom_id res chain seq x y z
N MET A 1 12.97 -41.65 20.73
CA MET A 1 12.29 -40.36 20.88
C MET A 1 12.63 -39.52 19.66
N ALA A 2 11.69 -39.30 18.76
CA ALA A 2 11.91 -38.43 17.59
C ALA A 2 11.79 -36.96 18.03
N PRO A 3 12.68 -36.05 17.60
CA PRO A 3 12.55 -34.65 17.94
C PRO A 3 11.32 -34.06 17.24
N PHE A 4 10.41 -33.50 18.01
CA PHE A 4 9.33 -32.68 17.48
C PHE A 4 9.98 -31.38 16.94
N LEU A 5 10.07 -31.28 15.62
CA LEU A 5 10.44 -30.05 14.96
C LEU A 5 9.25 -29.09 15.07
N LEU A 6 9.30 -28.14 16.00
CA LEU A 6 8.33 -27.06 16.08
C LEU A 6 8.58 -26.15 14.86
N LEU A 7 7.76 -26.29 13.82
CA LEU A 7 7.73 -25.30 12.76
C LEU A 7 7.20 -23.98 13.38
N LEU A 8 8.09 -23.02 13.58
CA LEU A 8 7.69 -21.64 13.85
C LEU A 8 7.05 -21.10 12.56
N VAL A 9 5.73 -21.11 12.50
CA VAL A 9 5.00 -20.37 11.46
C VAL A 9 5.21 -18.89 11.78
N ALA A 10 5.95 -18.19 10.95
CA ALA A 10 6.12 -16.75 11.11
C ALA A 10 4.74 -16.09 11.10
N GLN A 11 4.42 -15.37 12.18
CA GLN A 11 3.15 -14.68 12.29
C GLN A 11 3.15 -13.49 11.32
N LEU A 12 2.13 -13.41 10.46
CA LEU A 12 1.96 -12.26 9.57
C LEU A 12 1.78 -10.97 10.39
N PRO A 13 2.31 -9.85 9.92
CA PRO A 13 2.23 -8.59 10.66
C PRO A 13 0.77 -8.14 10.84
N SER A 14 0.54 -7.42 11.92
CA SER A 14 -0.74 -6.79 12.23
C SER A 14 -0.52 -5.36 12.69
N GLN A 15 -1.36 -4.44 12.22
CA GLN A 15 -1.27 -3.01 12.52
C GLN A 15 -2.67 -2.43 12.76
N ASP A 16 -2.78 -1.53 13.73
CA ASP A 16 -4.00 -0.74 13.93
C ASP A 16 -4.06 0.43 12.95
N VAL A 17 -5.25 0.68 12.40
CA VAL A 17 -5.57 1.85 11.59
C VAL A 17 -6.55 2.69 12.36
N TYR A 18 -6.12 3.89 12.75
CA TYR A 18 -6.86 4.78 13.63
C TYR A 18 -7.71 5.79 12.86
N ARG A 19 -8.69 6.38 13.53
CA ARG A 19 -9.43 7.50 12.96
C ARG A 19 -8.53 8.71 12.78
N ALA A 20 -8.71 9.39 11.66
CA ALA A 20 -8.05 10.66 11.41
C ALA A 20 -8.47 11.70 12.47
N PRO A 21 -7.52 12.25 13.24
CA PRO A 21 -7.84 13.22 14.31
C PRO A 21 -8.25 14.59 13.78
N SER A 22 -7.98 14.85 12.49
CA SER A 22 -8.29 16.08 11.77
C SER A 22 -8.49 15.80 10.28
N PRO A 23 -9.14 16.69 9.52
CA PRO A 23 -9.30 16.54 8.09
C PRO A 23 -7.97 16.37 7.36
N ILE A 24 -7.96 15.50 6.34
CA ILE A 24 -6.82 15.23 5.47
C ILE A 24 -7.14 15.81 4.09
N ARG A 25 -6.20 16.57 3.54
CA ARG A 25 -6.26 17.13 2.18
C ARG A 25 -5.30 16.36 1.30
N ILE A 26 -5.81 15.77 0.25
CA ILE A 26 -5.00 14.97 -0.69
C ILE A 26 -4.20 15.90 -1.61
N ASP A 27 -2.98 16.25 -1.22
CA ASP A 27 -2.08 17.14 -1.99
C ASP A 27 -0.62 16.65 -2.07
N ALA A 28 -0.35 15.46 -1.53
CA ALA A 28 0.95 14.78 -1.49
C ALA A 28 2.06 15.58 -0.77
N LYS A 29 1.72 16.27 0.34
CA LYS A 29 2.70 16.94 1.21
C LYS A 29 2.90 16.26 2.55
N LEU A 30 1.90 15.56 3.06
CA LEU A 30 1.87 14.89 4.37
C LEU A 30 2.19 15.84 5.54
N ASP A 31 1.81 17.12 5.43
CA ASP A 31 2.09 18.15 6.42
C ASP A 31 0.96 18.33 7.46
N GLU A 32 -0.16 17.60 7.32
CA GLU A 32 -1.23 17.56 8.30
C GLU A 32 -0.78 16.92 9.62
N ALA A 33 -1.33 17.44 10.74
CA ALA A 33 -1.13 16.83 12.05
C ALA A 33 -1.54 15.36 12.08
N ALA A 34 -2.61 14.99 11.36
CA ALA A 34 -3.10 13.64 11.26
C ALA A 34 -2.01 12.65 10.80
N TRP A 35 -1.24 13.00 9.77
CA TRP A 35 -0.17 12.13 9.27
C TRP A 35 1.01 12.01 10.24
N ARG A 36 1.31 13.08 10.99
CA ARG A 36 2.37 13.04 12.01
C ARG A 36 2.05 12.12 13.17
N GLU A 37 0.77 11.95 13.48
CA GLU A 37 0.29 11.10 14.57
C GLU A 37 0.02 9.65 14.11
N ALA A 38 -0.16 9.43 12.81
CA ALA A 38 -0.47 8.11 12.26
C ALA A 38 0.70 7.12 12.46
N PRO A 39 0.43 5.90 12.95
CA PRO A 39 1.45 4.85 13.03
C PRO A 39 2.07 4.55 11.67
N VAL A 40 3.37 4.29 11.68
CA VAL A 40 4.13 4.00 10.47
C VAL A 40 4.12 2.50 10.19
N PHE A 41 3.71 2.12 8.99
CA PHE A 41 4.01 0.83 8.39
C PHE A 41 5.44 0.91 7.85
N SER A 42 6.37 0.37 8.58
CA SER A 42 7.79 0.35 8.24
C SER A 42 8.29 -1.09 8.11
N ALA A 43 9.59 -1.27 8.02
CA ALA A 43 10.22 -2.58 7.92
C ALA A 43 9.75 -3.38 6.70
N PHE A 44 9.68 -2.73 5.53
CA PHE A 44 9.40 -3.43 4.29
C PHE A 44 10.48 -4.48 4.00
N HIS A 45 10.03 -5.70 3.75
CA HIS A 45 10.87 -6.84 3.40
C HIS A 45 11.17 -6.81 1.91
N PHE A 46 12.44 -6.89 1.54
CA PHE A 46 12.86 -6.91 0.14
C PHE A 46 12.69 -8.31 -0.43
N ASN A 47 11.66 -8.50 -1.25
CA ASN A 47 11.33 -9.79 -1.88
C ASN A 47 12.29 -10.08 -3.03
N THR A 48 12.71 -9.04 -3.76
CA THR A 48 13.76 -9.09 -4.76
C THR A 48 14.68 -7.88 -4.61
N TRP A 49 15.94 -8.14 -4.49
CA TRP A 49 17.01 -7.15 -4.47
C TRP A 49 18.31 -7.86 -4.81
N THR A 50 18.97 -7.43 -5.85
CA THR A 50 20.17 -8.11 -6.36
C THR A 50 21.43 -7.28 -6.22
N ALA A 51 21.31 -5.97 -6.31
CA ALA A 51 22.40 -5.03 -6.21
C ALA A 51 21.87 -3.62 -5.97
N GLY A 52 22.76 -2.67 -5.69
CA GLY A 52 22.40 -1.28 -5.45
C GLY A 52 22.00 -0.99 -4.01
N GLU A 53 21.50 0.21 -3.76
CA GLU A 53 21.03 0.67 -2.47
C GLU A 53 19.60 0.19 -2.22
N LYS A 54 19.31 -0.26 -1.00
CA LYS A 54 17.94 -0.55 -0.57
C LYS A 54 17.23 0.76 -0.26
N GLU A 55 16.21 1.05 -1.02
CA GLU A 55 15.41 2.27 -0.86
C GLU A 55 14.24 2.04 0.08
N MET A 56 14.27 2.75 1.19
CA MET A 56 13.30 2.55 2.27
C MET A 56 11.94 3.14 1.91
N THR A 57 10.91 2.47 2.38
CA THR A 57 9.51 2.90 2.21
C THR A 57 8.84 2.98 3.57
N GLU A 58 8.14 4.06 3.82
CA GLU A 58 7.21 4.23 4.92
C GLU A 58 5.80 4.38 4.35
N ALA A 59 4.83 3.77 5.00
CA ALA A 59 3.44 4.04 4.70
C ALA A 59 2.67 4.39 5.97
N ARG A 60 1.57 5.10 5.83
CA ARG A 60 0.66 5.46 6.91
C ARG A 60 -0.78 5.26 6.45
N MET A 61 -1.63 4.87 7.39
CA MET A 61 -3.06 4.69 7.11
C MET A 61 -3.88 5.30 8.24
N LEU A 62 -4.93 5.99 7.85
CA LEU A 62 -5.98 6.53 8.73
C LEU A 62 -7.34 6.31 8.08
N TRP A 63 -8.41 6.53 8.80
CA TRP A 63 -9.76 6.43 8.26
C TRP A 63 -10.72 7.44 8.89
N ASP A 64 -11.82 7.70 8.19
CA ASP A 64 -12.97 8.45 8.70
C ASP A 64 -14.28 7.75 8.31
N ASP A 65 -15.42 8.43 8.37
CA ASP A 65 -16.71 7.83 8.02
C ASP A 65 -16.88 7.56 6.52
N ASN A 66 -16.00 8.06 5.67
CA ASN A 66 -16.13 7.99 4.22
C ASN A 66 -14.99 7.24 3.55
N ASN A 67 -13.75 7.41 4.05
CA ASN A 67 -12.55 7.03 3.32
C ASN A 67 -11.56 6.26 4.18
N LEU A 68 -10.86 5.35 3.53
CA LEU A 68 -9.54 4.91 3.93
C LEU A 68 -8.51 5.86 3.32
N TYR A 69 -7.67 6.45 4.15
CA TYR A 69 -6.55 7.29 3.73
C TYR A 69 -5.27 6.47 3.76
N VAL A 70 -4.49 6.56 2.70
CA VAL A 70 -3.20 5.87 2.58
C VAL A 70 -2.16 6.86 2.08
N ALA A 71 -1.03 6.91 2.77
CA ALA A 71 0.11 7.71 2.36
C ALA A 71 1.37 6.83 2.29
N TYR A 72 2.18 7.08 1.27
CA TYR A 72 3.52 6.51 1.13
C TYR A 72 4.55 7.63 1.08
N TYR A 73 5.64 7.43 1.78
CA TYR A 73 6.88 8.20 1.64
C TYR A 73 7.98 7.24 1.22
N CYS A 74 8.49 7.45 0.03
CA CYS A 74 9.47 6.57 -0.61
C CYS A 74 10.80 7.30 -0.72
N HIS A 75 11.81 6.89 0.06
CA HIS A 75 13.19 7.32 -0.18
C HIS A 75 13.64 6.75 -1.51
N ASP A 76 14.21 7.58 -2.38
CA ASP A 76 14.56 7.18 -3.72
C ASP A 76 15.57 8.16 -4.34
N LYS A 77 16.74 7.66 -4.65
CA LYS A 77 17.80 8.42 -5.32
C LYS A 77 17.78 8.28 -6.83
N HIS A 78 16.88 7.44 -7.35
CA HIS A 78 16.86 7.01 -8.74
C HIS A 78 15.45 6.98 -9.33
N ILE A 79 14.62 7.98 -9.01
CA ILE A 79 13.21 8.01 -9.42
C ILE A 79 13.09 7.85 -10.94
N SER A 80 12.45 6.79 -11.37
CA SER A 80 12.20 6.49 -12.77
C SER A 80 10.74 6.14 -13.05
N ALA A 81 10.06 6.95 -13.85
CA ALA A 81 8.68 6.70 -14.24
C ALA A 81 8.43 7.20 -15.67
N ARG A 82 7.75 6.38 -16.46
CA ARG A 82 7.53 6.62 -17.89
C ARG A 82 6.08 6.38 -18.32
N VAL A 83 5.37 5.56 -17.59
CA VAL A 83 3.98 5.22 -17.89
C VAL A 83 3.09 6.39 -17.47
N THR A 84 2.36 6.96 -18.41
CA THR A 84 1.44 8.08 -18.20
C THR A 84 -0.02 7.67 -18.35
N GLU A 85 -0.27 6.53 -18.98
CA GLU A 85 -1.61 6.07 -19.31
C GLU A 85 -2.29 5.44 -18.08
N ARG A 86 -3.54 5.80 -17.88
CA ARG A 86 -4.44 5.10 -16.95
C ARG A 86 -4.51 3.62 -17.32
N HIS A 87 -4.39 2.74 -16.33
CA HIS A 87 -4.32 1.29 -16.50
C HIS A 87 -3.12 0.77 -17.31
N GLY A 88 -2.13 1.61 -17.56
CA GLY A 88 -0.85 1.20 -18.10
C GLY A 88 -0.06 0.30 -17.15
N PRO A 89 1.06 -0.27 -17.60
CA PRO A 89 1.90 -1.17 -16.79
C PRO A 89 2.75 -0.40 -15.77
N VAL A 90 2.12 0.28 -14.81
CA VAL A 90 2.77 1.21 -13.85
C VAL A 90 3.81 0.53 -12.97
N SER A 91 3.69 -0.78 -12.73
CA SER A 91 4.66 -1.56 -11.95
C SER A 91 6.02 -1.78 -12.67
N LYS A 92 6.19 -1.26 -13.89
CA LYS A 92 7.50 -1.16 -14.54
C LYS A 92 8.29 0.07 -14.15
N ASP A 93 7.64 1.00 -13.48
CA ASP A 93 8.19 2.24 -12.97
C ASP A 93 8.42 2.13 -11.45
N ASP A 94 8.99 3.18 -10.84
CA ASP A 94 8.89 3.37 -9.39
C ASP A 94 7.41 3.50 -9.04
N CYS A 95 6.90 2.50 -8.32
CA CYS A 95 5.49 2.33 -8.08
C CYS A 95 5.23 1.84 -6.65
N VAL A 96 4.20 2.38 -6.02
CA VAL A 96 3.64 1.81 -4.79
C VAL A 96 2.30 1.16 -5.07
N GLU A 97 2.01 0.11 -4.32
CA GLU A 97 0.81 -0.66 -4.52
C GLU A 97 0.18 -1.02 -3.18
N ILE A 98 -1.14 -0.88 -3.07
CA ILE A 98 -1.92 -1.43 -1.97
C ILE A 98 -2.85 -2.50 -2.52
N PHE A 99 -2.72 -3.70 -1.97
CA PHE A 99 -3.59 -4.82 -2.24
C PHE A 99 -4.38 -5.11 -0.97
N LEU A 100 -5.69 -5.01 -1.02
CA LEU A 100 -6.54 -5.13 0.17
C LEU A 100 -7.74 -6.04 -0.05
N SER A 101 -8.03 -6.88 0.94
CA SER A 101 -9.19 -7.73 1.03
C SER A 101 -10.03 -7.30 2.23
N PRO A 102 -11.23 -6.74 2.01
CA PRO A 102 -12.11 -6.27 3.07
C PRO A 102 -12.74 -7.41 3.88
N ASN A 103 -12.66 -8.64 3.40
CA ASN A 103 -13.17 -9.82 4.07
C ASN A 103 -12.03 -10.81 4.39
N PRO A 104 -11.58 -10.89 5.65
CA PRO A 104 -10.49 -11.77 6.04
C PRO A 104 -10.76 -13.26 5.83
N GLU A 105 -12.02 -13.67 5.75
CA GLU A 105 -12.42 -15.05 5.45
C GLU A 105 -12.34 -15.39 3.96
N LYS A 106 -12.36 -14.34 3.11
CA LYS A 106 -12.29 -14.44 1.65
C LYS A 106 -11.08 -13.68 1.11
N VAL A 107 -9.90 -13.91 1.68
CA VAL A 107 -8.67 -13.14 1.37
C VAL A 107 -8.32 -13.12 -0.13
N ARG A 108 -8.80 -14.12 -0.91
CA ARG A 108 -8.63 -14.16 -2.37
C ARG A 108 -9.53 -13.18 -3.13
N ASN A 109 -10.51 -12.60 -2.45
CA ASN A 109 -11.29 -11.48 -2.96
C ASN A 109 -10.58 -10.18 -2.54
N TYR A 110 -9.85 -9.56 -3.45
CA TYR A 110 -9.07 -8.37 -3.14
C TYR A 110 -9.05 -7.36 -4.29
N TYR A 111 -8.71 -6.15 -3.94
CA TYR A 111 -8.62 -4.98 -4.79
C TYR A 111 -7.18 -4.49 -4.83
N THR A 112 -6.75 -3.92 -5.96
CA THR A 112 -5.42 -3.31 -6.08
C THR A 112 -5.50 -1.87 -6.52
N PHE A 113 -4.63 -1.05 -5.95
CA PHE A 113 -4.36 0.32 -6.35
C PHE A 113 -2.84 0.44 -6.52
N GLU A 114 -2.40 0.62 -7.74
CA GLU A 114 -1.01 0.65 -8.14
C GLU A 114 -0.74 2.04 -8.74
N ILE A 115 0.18 2.83 -8.17
CA ILE A 115 0.42 4.22 -8.56
C ILE A 115 1.92 4.45 -8.70
N ASN A 116 2.36 4.89 -9.89
CA ASN A 116 3.76 5.24 -10.12
C ASN A 116 4.09 6.66 -9.61
N ALA A 117 5.37 6.99 -9.52
CA ALA A 117 5.84 8.25 -8.97
C ALA A 117 5.31 9.51 -9.69
N ILE A 118 4.88 9.41 -10.94
CA ILE A 118 4.31 10.52 -11.72
C ILE A 118 2.78 10.51 -11.80
N GLY A 119 2.11 9.58 -11.08
CA GLY A 119 0.66 9.58 -10.89
C GLY A 119 -0.15 8.81 -11.92
N ALA A 120 0.43 7.98 -12.77
CA ALA A 120 -0.35 7.00 -13.51
C ALA A 120 -0.84 5.91 -12.55
N MET A 121 -2.10 5.50 -12.69
CA MET A 121 -2.74 4.53 -11.79
C MET A 121 -3.31 3.35 -12.57
N LEU A 122 -3.11 2.16 -12.01
CA LEU A 122 -3.76 0.91 -12.41
C LEU A 122 -4.57 0.36 -11.23
N ASN A 123 -5.82 0.01 -11.48
CA ASN A 123 -6.69 -0.64 -10.49
C ASN A 123 -7.21 -1.97 -11.00
N ARG A 124 -7.34 -2.93 -10.09
CA ARG A 124 -7.93 -4.25 -10.38
C ARG A 124 -8.90 -4.64 -9.28
N CYS A 125 -9.98 -5.29 -9.69
CA CYS A 125 -10.91 -5.99 -8.82
C CYS A 125 -10.76 -7.50 -9.09
N ARG A 126 -10.25 -8.23 -8.09
CA ARG A 126 -10.03 -9.68 -8.15
C ARG A 126 -10.94 -10.37 -7.14
N THR A 127 -12.22 -10.36 -7.44
CA THR A 127 -13.25 -10.90 -6.56
C THR A 127 -14.13 -11.90 -7.30
N ASP A 128 -14.79 -12.78 -6.56
CA ASP A 128 -15.68 -13.81 -7.10
C ASP A 128 -16.99 -13.25 -7.70
N TRP A 129 -17.35 -12.02 -7.36
CA TRP A 129 -18.53 -11.34 -7.89
C TRP A 129 -18.25 -10.48 -9.13
N TRP A 130 -17.02 -9.98 -9.31
CA TRP A 130 -16.67 -9.11 -10.43
C TRP A 130 -16.63 -9.88 -11.75
N ARG A 131 -17.43 -9.45 -12.71
CA ARG A 131 -17.49 -10.05 -14.06
C ARG A 131 -17.00 -9.12 -15.16
N GLY A 132 -16.50 -7.96 -14.77
CA GLY A 132 -15.91 -6.97 -15.69
C GLY A 132 -14.49 -7.33 -16.15
N PRO A 133 -13.83 -6.41 -16.87
CA PRO A 133 -12.44 -6.58 -17.30
C PRO A 133 -11.50 -6.70 -16.11
N ALA A 134 -10.28 -7.14 -16.34
CA ALA A 134 -9.25 -7.24 -15.29
C ALA A 134 -8.96 -5.90 -14.60
N THR A 135 -9.09 -4.80 -15.33
CA THR A 135 -9.03 -3.44 -14.78
C THR A 135 -10.39 -3.04 -14.21
N TRP A 136 -10.37 -2.23 -13.16
CA TRP A 136 -11.54 -1.76 -12.47
C TRP A 136 -11.44 -0.25 -12.20
N GLU A 137 -12.57 0.46 -12.32
CA GLU A 137 -12.64 1.88 -11.99
C GLU A 137 -13.35 2.09 -10.65
N PRO A 138 -12.61 2.39 -9.59
CA PRO A 138 -13.20 2.73 -8.30
C PRO A 138 -13.83 4.12 -8.33
N GLU A 139 -14.95 4.26 -7.64
CA GLU A 139 -15.67 5.53 -7.57
C GLU A 139 -15.02 6.49 -6.57
N GLY A 140 -14.76 7.74 -7.03
CA GLY A 140 -14.42 8.87 -6.19
C GLY A 140 -13.08 8.75 -5.45
N VAL A 141 -12.17 7.91 -5.91
CA VAL A 141 -10.81 7.87 -5.37
C VAL A 141 -10.09 9.17 -5.71
N LEU A 142 -9.59 9.82 -4.67
CA LEU A 142 -8.71 10.98 -4.81
C LEU A 142 -7.28 10.53 -4.52
N TYR A 143 -6.33 10.97 -5.33
CA TYR A 143 -4.92 10.73 -5.09
C TYR A 143 -4.05 11.82 -5.69
N ARG A 144 -2.88 11.99 -5.12
CA ARG A 144 -1.84 12.90 -5.62
C ARG A 144 -0.48 12.26 -5.42
N THR A 145 0.45 12.63 -6.29
CA THR A 145 1.86 12.31 -6.16
C THR A 145 2.69 13.59 -6.15
N SER A 146 3.79 13.55 -5.45
CA SER A 146 4.85 14.56 -5.55
C SER A 146 6.20 13.88 -5.48
N PHE A 147 7.23 14.51 -6.03
CA PHE A 147 8.59 14.01 -5.93
C PHE A 147 9.56 15.17 -5.77
N HIS A 148 10.65 14.91 -5.06
CA HIS A 148 11.79 15.81 -4.92
C HIS A 148 12.94 15.26 -5.75
N GLY A 149 13.24 15.94 -6.86
CA GLY A 149 14.20 15.52 -7.85
C GLY A 149 13.71 15.76 -9.27
N LEU A 150 14.23 15.03 -10.22
CA LEU A 150 13.93 15.23 -11.64
C LEU A 150 13.04 14.15 -12.26
N ALA A 151 12.85 13.01 -11.57
CA ALA A 151 12.06 11.86 -12.02
C ALA A 151 12.32 11.51 -13.51
N LYS A 152 13.59 11.48 -13.90
CA LYS A 152 13.98 11.26 -15.28
C LYS A 152 14.05 9.79 -15.63
N LYS A 153 14.08 9.52 -16.91
CA LYS A 153 14.24 8.18 -17.51
C LYS A 153 15.57 7.50 -17.19
N GLU A 154 16.54 8.23 -16.69
CA GLU A 154 17.92 7.82 -16.45
C GLU A 154 18.33 8.36 -15.09
N GLU A 155 19.34 7.77 -14.47
CA GLU A 155 19.85 8.19 -13.16
C GLU A 155 19.89 9.72 -13.04
N SER A 156 19.13 10.26 -12.11
CA SER A 156 19.16 11.68 -11.83
C SER A 156 19.87 11.88 -10.49
N ALA A 157 21.06 12.44 -10.56
CA ALA A 157 21.71 12.96 -9.37
C ALA A 157 20.82 14.08 -8.79
N GLY A 158 20.35 13.89 -7.54
CA GLY A 158 19.52 14.88 -6.85
C GLY A 158 18.09 14.44 -6.56
N ASP A 159 17.68 13.26 -6.95
CA ASP A 159 16.44 12.64 -6.46
C ASP A 159 16.64 12.29 -4.97
N ASP A 160 15.58 12.35 -4.19
CA ASP A 160 15.63 12.15 -2.75
C ASP A 160 14.44 11.33 -2.27
N HIS A 161 13.23 11.70 -2.66
CA HIS A 161 12.02 11.00 -2.28
C HIS A 161 10.85 11.32 -3.21
N TRP A 162 9.84 10.49 -3.11
CA TRP A 162 8.53 10.75 -3.69
C TRP A 162 7.42 10.31 -2.73
N ILE A 163 6.24 10.90 -2.90
CA ILE A 163 5.09 10.71 -2.02
C ILE A 163 3.90 10.33 -2.87
N VAL A 164 3.10 9.40 -2.36
CA VAL A 164 1.74 9.15 -2.81
C VAL A 164 0.80 9.34 -1.64
N GLU A 165 -0.27 10.07 -1.87
CA GLU A 165 -1.34 10.27 -0.91
C GLU A 165 -2.66 9.97 -1.58
N MET A 166 -3.53 9.17 -0.92
CA MET A 166 -4.82 8.79 -1.48
C MET A 166 -5.92 8.71 -0.44
N ALA A 167 -7.15 9.01 -0.88
CA ALA A 167 -8.38 8.76 -0.15
C ALA A 167 -9.25 7.79 -0.98
N ILE A 168 -9.56 6.64 -0.41
CA ILE A 168 -10.29 5.56 -1.06
C ILE A 168 -11.66 5.44 -0.37
N PRO A 169 -12.78 5.82 -1.03
CA PRO A 169 -14.09 5.73 -0.43
C PRO A 169 -14.49 4.29 -0.10
N PHE A 170 -14.95 4.06 1.12
CA PHE A 170 -15.37 2.73 1.59
C PHE A 170 -16.47 2.09 0.78
N ARG A 171 -17.36 2.88 0.14
CA ARG A 171 -18.42 2.36 -0.73
C ARG A 171 -17.91 1.43 -1.84
N ASN A 172 -16.65 1.58 -2.24
CA ASN A 172 -16.02 0.70 -3.23
C ASN A 172 -15.90 -0.76 -2.76
N PHE A 173 -16.04 -1.02 -1.48
CA PHE A 173 -15.84 -2.34 -0.87
C PHE A 173 -17.12 -2.97 -0.33
N SER A 174 -18.28 -2.35 -0.57
CA SER A 174 -19.58 -2.74 0.01
C SER A 174 -20.03 -4.17 -0.33
N HIS A 175 -19.48 -4.77 -1.39
CA HIS A 175 -19.79 -6.16 -1.76
C HIS A 175 -19.03 -7.20 -0.91
N ASP A 176 -17.89 -6.84 -0.34
CA ASP A 176 -17.02 -7.79 0.35
C ASP A 176 -16.85 -7.46 1.84
N ALA A 177 -16.86 -6.18 2.21
CA ALA A 177 -16.73 -5.73 3.59
C ALA A 177 -17.97 -6.07 4.43
N ALA A 178 -17.76 -6.44 5.69
CA ALA A 178 -18.85 -6.65 6.63
C ALA A 178 -19.60 -5.35 6.94
N HIS A 179 -18.86 -4.25 7.04
CA HIS A 179 -19.40 -2.91 7.27
C HIS A 179 -18.74 -1.90 6.32
N THR A 180 -19.53 -0.95 5.83
CA THR A 180 -19.06 0.19 5.01
C THR A 180 -19.77 1.48 5.45
N PRO A 181 -19.07 2.36 6.18
CA PRO A 181 -17.65 2.26 6.60
C PRO A 181 -17.39 1.14 7.62
N PRO A 182 -16.15 0.74 7.84
CA PRO A 182 -15.76 -0.18 8.91
C PRO A 182 -16.21 0.34 10.27
N VAL A 183 -16.41 -0.58 11.23
CA VAL A 183 -16.66 -0.27 12.64
C VAL A 183 -15.45 -0.62 13.50
N ASP A 184 -15.45 -0.16 14.75
CA ASP A 184 -14.39 -0.48 15.70
C ASP A 184 -14.18 -1.99 15.84
N GLY A 185 -12.93 -2.43 15.67
CA GLY A 185 -12.55 -3.83 15.73
C GLY A 185 -12.64 -4.60 14.41
N ASP A 186 -13.24 -4.04 13.35
CA ASP A 186 -13.22 -4.67 12.03
C ASP A 186 -11.79 -4.93 11.57
N ARG A 187 -11.62 -6.02 10.85
CA ARG A 187 -10.32 -6.44 10.34
C ARG A 187 -10.37 -6.67 8.85
N TRP A 188 -9.37 -6.12 8.17
CA TRP A 188 -9.12 -6.41 6.76
C TRP A 188 -7.76 -7.06 6.59
N ARG A 189 -7.57 -7.74 5.47
CA ARG A 189 -6.26 -8.27 5.08
C ARG A 189 -5.70 -7.39 3.97
N LEU A 190 -4.44 -7.00 4.08
CA LEU A 190 -3.79 -6.20 3.05
C LEU A 190 -2.27 -6.39 3.02
N ASN A 191 -1.69 -5.96 1.93
CA ASN A 191 -0.26 -5.74 1.87
C ASN A 191 0.05 -4.43 1.16
N LEU A 192 1.14 -3.82 1.56
CA LEU A 192 1.70 -2.60 0.98
C LEU A 192 2.98 -2.98 0.26
N HIS A 193 3.13 -2.51 -0.97
CA HIS A 193 4.24 -2.91 -1.82
C HIS A 193 4.91 -1.70 -2.43
N ARG A 194 6.18 -1.88 -2.77
CA ARG A 194 6.94 -0.98 -3.63
C ARG A 194 7.68 -1.76 -4.70
N THR A 195 7.64 -1.27 -5.92
CA THR A 195 8.48 -1.67 -7.03
C THR A 195 9.46 -0.53 -7.30
N GLY A 196 10.75 -0.82 -7.33
CA GLY A 196 11.76 0.08 -7.87
C GLY A 196 11.77 -0.04 -9.40
N GLY A 197 11.87 1.10 -10.07
CA GLY A 197 11.84 1.19 -11.52
C GLY A 197 13.05 0.53 -12.21
N VAL A 198 13.40 1.04 -13.38
CA VAL A 198 14.45 0.43 -14.20
C VAL A 198 15.87 0.77 -13.76
N THR A 199 16.04 1.85 -12.99
CA THR A 199 17.34 2.35 -12.56
C THR A 199 17.88 1.65 -11.32
N ASN A 200 17.00 1.26 -10.40
CA ASN A 200 17.35 0.50 -9.20
C ASN A 200 16.31 -0.61 -8.93
N PRO A 201 16.28 -1.68 -9.75
CA PRO A 201 15.23 -2.69 -9.68
C PRO A 201 15.21 -3.44 -8.35
N GLN A 202 14.12 -3.27 -7.61
CA GLN A 202 13.90 -3.92 -6.33
C GLN A 202 12.39 -4.02 -6.05
N ASN A 203 11.99 -5.02 -5.28
CA ASN A 203 10.61 -5.18 -4.84
C ASN A 203 10.58 -5.38 -3.34
N SER A 204 9.74 -4.63 -2.64
CA SER A 204 9.55 -4.78 -1.21
C SER A 204 8.08 -4.80 -0.81
N SER A 205 7.80 -5.39 0.35
CA SER A 205 6.44 -5.54 0.90
C SER A 205 6.46 -5.36 2.42
N TRP A 206 5.42 -4.75 2.97
CA TRP A 206 5.23 -4.67 4.41
C TRP A 206 5.06 -6.05 5.06
N SER A 207 4.18 -6.88 4.52
CA SER A 207 4.06 -8.27 4.94
C SER A 207 4.93 -9.14 4.03
N PRO A 208 5.84 -9.97 4.59
CA PRO A 208 6.78 -10.74 3.79
C PRO A 208 6.08 -11.76 2.89
N ILE A 209 6.62 -11.93 1.68
CA ILE A 209 6.15 -12.92 0.70
C ILE A 209 7.18 -14.02 0.62
N GLU A 210 6.91 -15.13 1.31
CA GLU A 210 7.83 -16.27 1.38
C GLU A 210 7.63 -17.24 0.20
N PRO A 211 8.68 -17.94 -0.22
CA PRO A 211 8.55 -19.02 -1.20
C PRO A 211 7.53 -20.09 -0.73
N PRO A 212 6.78 -20.69 -1.67
CA PRO A 212 6.91 -20.65 -3.13
C PRO A 212 6.27 -19.42 -3.80
N ASN A 213 5.58 -18.55 -3.07
CA ASN A 213 4.99 -17.33 -3.58
C ASN A 213 6.11 -16.37 -4.00
N ARG A 214 6.00 -15.74 -5.16
CA ARG A 214 7.06 -14.88 -5.69
C ARG A 214 6.57 -13.54 -6.20
N GLY A 215 5.32 -13.22 -6.01
CA GLY A 215 4.75 -11.98 -6.52
C GLY A 215 3.77 -11.35 -5.54
N PHE A 216 3.49 -10.10 -5.74
CA PHE A 216 2.58 -9.31 -4.90
C PHE A 216 1.16 -9.89 -4.86
N HIS A 217 0.74 -10.57 -5.91
CA HIS A 217 -0.55 -11.28 -5.99
C HIS A 217 -0.59 -12.58 -5.15
N SER A 218 -0.14 -12.47 -3.90
CA SER A 218 -0.09 -13.56 -2.91
C SER A 218 -0.97 -13.22 -1.70
N PRO A 219 -2.30 -13.31 -1.82
CA PRO A 219 -3.21 -12.87 -0.76
C PRO A 219 -3.04 -13.64 0.56
N GLU A 220 -2.50 -14.84 0.52
CA GLU A 220 -2.17 -15.62 1.70
C GLU A 220 -1.12 -14.92 2.59
N ALA A 221 -0.24 -14.12 1.97
CA ALA A 221 0.80 -13.35 2.63
C ALA A 221 0.34 -11.96 3.09
N PHE A 222 -0.92 -11.59 2.90
CA PHE A 222 -1.42 -10.30 3.38
C PHE A 222 -1.40 -10.26 4.91
N GLY A 223 -0.87 -9.18 5.46
CA GLY A 223 -0.97 -8.85 6.88
C GLY A 223 -2.40 -8.50 7.28
N THR A 224 -2.60 -8.16 8.53
CA THR A 224 -3.91 -7.78 9.07
C THR A 224 -3.89 -6.33 9.50
N VAL A 225 -4.92 -5.58 9.15
CA VAL A 225 -5.19 -4.29 9.77
C VAL A 225 -6.48 -4.38 10.58
N ARG A 226 -6.49 -3.67 11.73
CA ARG A 226 -7.67 -3.53 12.59
C ARG A 226 -8.08 -2.06 12.62
N PHE A 227 -9.32 -1.79 12.33
CA PHE A 227 -9.90 -0.45 12.43
C PHE A 227 -10.17 -0.10 13.90
N VAL A 228 -9.67 1.05 14.34
CA VAL A 228 -9.81 1.54 15.71
C VAL A 228 -10.53 2.88 15.68
N ASN A 229 -11.69 2.93 16.34
CA ASN A 229 -12.54 4.13 16.36
C ASN A 229 -12.06 5.18 17.38
N GLN A 230 -10.76 5.43 17.40
CA GLN A 230 -10.10 6.43 18.23
C GLN A 230 -8.97 7.08 17.44
N ALA A 231 -8.56 8.28 17.85
CA ALA A 231 -7.35 8.89 17.32
C ALA A 231 -6.10 8.07 17.70
N PRO A 232 -5.00 8.17 16.94
CA PRO A 232 -3.76 7.51 17.29
C PRO A 232 -3.28 7.92 18.70
N PRO A 233 -2.70 6.99 19.48
CA PRO A 233 -2.07 7.35 20.73
C PRO A 233 -0.85 8.23 20.48
N LYS A 234 -0.60 9.21 21.35
CA LYS A 234 0.50 10.19 21.18
C LYS A 234 1.90 9.57 21.09
N ASP A 235 2.04 8.33 21.54
CA ASP A 235 3.30 7.59 21.58
C ASP A 235 3.42 6.52 20.47
N ALA A 236 2.51 6.50 19.51
CA ALA A 236 2.49 5.51 18.41
C ALA A 236 3.50 5.77 17.28
N ARG A 237 4.62 6.43 17.58
CA ARG A 237 5.69 6.78 16.61
C ARG A 237 6.71 5.66 16.48
#